data_a1bff4b20dccdd8f87c1ff54cbf8ab53
#
_entry.id   a1bff4b20dccdd8f87c1ff54cbf8ab53
#
_cell.length_a   1.000
_cell.length_b   1.000
_cell.length_c   1.000
_cell.angle_alpha   90.00
_cell.angle_beta   90.00
_cell.angle_gamma   90.00
#
_symmetry.space_group_name_H-M   'P 1'
#
loop_
_entity.id
_entity.type
_entity.pdbx_description
1 polymer ?
#
loop_
_entity_poly.entity_id
_entity_poly.type
_entity_poly.pdbx_seq_one_letter_code
_entity_poly.pdbx_strand_id
1 'polypeptide(L)'
;GFDINDILYSSAKFKVENSLYPPHEILTTSPLSPIDFKGLILDIEGIKNCEIIPSSNNNVIPGSFDIKLEIHPEFDDKDTKKGIKEIVFEILNSNRPIGIIFDKIEFLKFDLIGLNIDIELTEEIDARKIFSSIIREIQNYLSPELKFNSLDELIDKKIPMDTIFSGPLLKNGFLLDQEIKDHFLRKKIYASDIISLLMKLNGVSYVKDLKIIGSDNNDYNWIYKVSKGKVPRIDPSKTKFI
;
A
#
# COMPACT_ATOMS: atom_id res chain seq x y z
N GLY A 1 -34.86 28.24 -19.98
CA GLY A 1 -33.44 28.21 -19.73
C GLY A 1 -33.17 28.96 -18.44
N PHE A 2 -32.38 28.42 -17.55
CA PHE A 2 -31.94 29.14 -16.37
C PHE A 2 -30.97 30.25 -16.80
N ASP A 3 -31.18 31.49 -16.31
CA ASP A 3 -30.24 32.56 -16.51
C ASP A 3 -29.00 32.29 -15.65
N ILE A 4 -27.80 32.37 -16.24
CA ILE A 4 -26.56 32.18 -15.56
C ILE A 4 -26.37 33.15 -14.37
N ASN A 5 -26.99 34.33 -14.48
CA ASN A 5 -27.01 35.34 -13.42
C ASN A 5 -27.83 34.92 -12.21
N ASP A 6 -28.88 34.13 -12.38
CA ASP A 6 -29.71 33.60 -11.29
C ASP A 6 -28.95 32.53 -10.49
N ILE A 7 -28.03 31.84 -11.15
CA ILE A 7 -27.16 30.83 -10.52
C ILE A 7 -26.02 31.51 -9.76
N LEU A 8 -25.39 32.52 -10.36
CA LEU A 8 -24.20 33.19 -9.81
C LEU A 8 -24.51 34.21 -8.73
N TYR A 9 -25.70 34.87 -8.81
CA TYR A 9 -26.05 35.95 -7.90
C TYR A 9 -27.36 35.65 -7.19
N SER A 10 -27.31 35.43 -5.90
CA SER A 10 -28.48 35.41 -5.01
C SER A 10 -28.43 36.65 -4.16
N SER A 11 -29.47 37.52 -4.29
CA SER A 11 -29.61 38.77 -3.52
C SER A 11 -28.43 39.77 -3.72
N ALA A 12 -28.03 39.99 -4.99
CA ALA A 12 -26.92 40.90 -5.36
C ALA A 12 -25.56 40.60 -4.74
N LYS A 13 -25.36 39.40 -4.17
CA LYS A 13 -24.07 38.91 -3.71
C LYS A 13 -23.71 37.65 -4.46
N PHE A 14 -22.46 37.62 -5.00
CA PHE A 14 -21.89 36.43 -5.61
C PHE A 14 -21.74 35.34 -4.54
N LYS A 15 -22.45 34.23 -4.70
CA LYS A 15 -22.29 33.03 -3.84
C LYS A 15 -21.61 31.93 -4.63
N VAL A 16 -20.33 31.76 -4.40
CA VAL A 16 -19.52 30.69 -5.00
C VAL A 16 -20.12 29.30 -4.67
N GLU A 17 -20.69 29.16 -3.49
CA GLU A 17 -21.34 27.92 -3.01
C GLU A 17 -22.50 27.44 -3.88
N ASN A 18 -23.21 28.36 -4.58
CA ASN A 18 -24.34 28.02 -5.44
C ASN A 18 -24.01 28.01 -6.92
N SER A 19 -22.76 28.30 -7.30
CA SER A 19 -22.42 28.57 -8.71
C SER A 19 -21.56 27.50 -9.37
N LEU A 20 -20.85 26.69 -8.60
CA LEU A 20 -19.99 25.64 -9.13
C LEU A 20 -20.11 24.40 -8.25
N TYR A 21 -20.35 23.26 -8.88
CA TYR A 21 -20.20 21.99 -8.18
C TYR A 21 -18.75 21.82 -7.72
N PRO A 22 -18.52 21.35 -6.48
CA PRO A 22 -17.16 21.11 -6.02
C PRO A 22 -16.48 19.99 -6.82
N PRO A 23 -15.16 20.02 -6.96
CA PRO A 23 -14.42 19.05 -7.77
C PRO A 23 -14.73 17.59 -7.46
N HIS A 24 -14.97 17.27 -6.20
CA HIS A 24 -15.30 15.91 -5.77
C HIS A 24 -16.67 15.41 -6.24
N GLU A 25 -17.60 16.30 -6.64
CA GLU A 25 -18.88 15.90 -7.22
C GLU A 25 -18.82 15.71 -8.74
N ILE A 26 -17.91 16.44 -9.41
CA ILE A 26 -17.84 16.43 -10.88
C ILE A 26 -16.77 15.44 -11.38
N LEU A 27 -15.63 15.39 -10.71
CA LEU A 27 -14.44 14.69 -11.21
C LEU A 27 -14.36 13.25 -10.73
N THR A 28 -14.95 12.93 -9.57
CA THR A 28 -14.94 11.57 -9.05
C THR A 28 -15.81 10.64 -9.88
N THR A 29 -15.36 9.41 -10.04
CA THR A 29 -16.07 8.38 -10.80
C THR A 29 -16.28 7.12 -9.96
N SER A 30 -17.25 6.30 -10.36
CA SER A 30 -17.32 4.93 -9.83
C SER A 30 -16.09 4.15 -10.24
N PRO A 31 -15.63 3.17 -9.43
CA PRO A 31 -14.45 2.38 -9.75
C PRO A 31 -14.68 1.54 -11.00
N LEU A 32 -13.75 1.63 -11.93
CA LEU A 32 -13.80 0.93 -13.23
C LEU A 32 -12.57 0.04 -13.45
N SER A 33 -11.42 0.43 -12.90
CA SER A 33 -10.15 -0.25 -13.10
C SER A 33 -9.73 -1.06 -11.86
N PRO A 34 -8.85 -2.07 -12.01
CA PRO A 34 -8.26 -2.76 -10.86
C PRO A 34 -7.54 -1.82 -9.88
N ILE A 35 -7.03 -0.67 -10.36
CA ILE A 35 -6.37 0.35 -9.55
C ILE A 35 -7.39 1.04 -8.64
N ASP A 36 -8.55 1.40 -9.18
CA ASP A 36 -9.63 2.03 -8.43
C ASP A 36 -10.12 1.12 -7.30
N PHE A 37 -10.33 -0.18 -7.61
CA PHE A 37 -10.69 -1.17 -6.61
C PHE A 37 -9.59 -1.39 -5.58
N LYS A 38 -8.32 -1.34 -5.99
CA LYS A 38 -7.19 -1.40 -5.07
C LYS A 38 -7.19 -0.20 -4.13
N GLY A 39 -7.46 1.01 -4.63
CA GLY A 39 -7.62 2.22 -3.81
C GLY A 39 -8.71 2.07 -2.76
N LEU A 40 -9.90 1.60 -3.16
CA LEU A 40 -11.03 1.36 -2.23
C LEU A 40 -10.71 0.32 -1.15
N ILE A 41 -9.97 -0.74 -1.50
CA ILE A 41 -9.56 -1.76 -0.52
C ILE A 41 -8.54 -1.19 0.45
N LEU A 42 -7.57 -0.41 -0.03
CA LEU A 42 -6.54 0.22 0.81
C LEU A 42 -7.10 1.27 1.76
N ASP A 43 -8.27 1.84 1.45
CA ASP A 43 -8.99 2.79 2.30
C ASP A 43 -9.68 2.12 3.52
N ILE A 44 -9.64 0.79 3.61
CA ILE A 44 -10.21 0.04 4.72
C ILE A 44 -9.15 -0.10 5.82
N GLU A 45 -9.53 0.26 7.04
CA GLU A 45 -8.66 0.14 8.21
C GLU A 45 -8.18 -1.31 8.42
N GLY A 46 -6.91 -1.46 8.73
CA GLY A 46 -6.27 -2.76 8.95
C GLY A 46 -5.69 -3.40 7.69
N ILE A 47 -6.00 -2.90 6.49
CA ILE A 47 -5.41 -3.39 5.26
C ILE A 47 -4.14 -2.60 4.93
N LYS A 48 -3.03 -3.31 4.78
CA LYS A 48 -1.74 -2.72 4.44
C LYS A 48 -1.48 -2.71 2.94
N ASN A 49 -1.83 -3.81 2.25
CA ASN A 49 -1.68 -3.93 0.81
C ASN A 49 -2.70 -4.93 0.24
N CYS A 50 -2.95 -4.85 -1.05
CA CYS A 50 -3.74 -5.86 -1.74
C CYS A 50 -3.24 -6.10 -3.17
N GLU A 51 -3.48 -7.30 -3.66
CA GLU A 51 -3.25 -7.69 -5.04
C GLU A 51 -4.56 -8.22 -5.64
N ILE A 52 -4.98 -7.63 -6.75
CA ILE A 52 -6.16 -8.06 -7.53
C ILE A 52 -5.63 -8.78 -8.75
N ILE A 53 -5.91 -10.08 -8.84
CA ILE A 53 -5.40 -10.92 -9.91
C ILE A 53 -6.56 -11.61 -10.64
N PRO A 54 -6.46 -11.84 -11.95
CA PRO A 54 -7.45 -12.66 -12.65
C PRO A 54 -7.61 -14.02 -11.97
N SER A 55 -8.85 -14.49 -11.80
CA SER A 55 -9.11 -15.78 -11.18
C SER A 55 -8.52 -16.91 -12.02
N SER A 56 -7.89 -17.89 -11.37
CA SER A 56 -7.17 -18.99 -12.00
C SER A 56 -7.94 -20.34 -11.99
N ASN A 57 -9.23 -20.32 -11.69
CA ASN A 57 -10.06 -21.52 -11.67
C ASN A 57 -10.26 -22.12 -13.08
N ASN A 58 -10.37 -23.44 -13.20
CA ASN A 58 -10.55 -24.14 -14.47
C ASN A 58 -11.85 -23.76 -15.25
N ASN A 59 -12.80 -23.09 -14.60
CA ASN A 59 -14.03 -22.55 -15.18
C ASN A 59 -14.04 -21.02 -15.09
N VAL A 60 -12.97 -20.36 -15.55
CA VAL A 60 -12.85 -18.91 -15.46
C VAL A 60 -13.93 -18.22 -16.30
N ILE A 61 -14.81 -17.51 -15.62
CA ILE A 61 -15.70 -16.55 -16.26
C ILE A 61 -14.88 -15.30 -16.56
N PRO A 62 -14.85 -14.78 -17.80
CA PRO A 62 -14.17 -13.51 -18.09
C PRO A 62 -14.65 -12.41 -17.15
N GLY A 63 -13.72 -11.65 -16.58
CA GLY A 63 -14.03 -10.61 -15.60
C GLY A 63 -14.05 -11.08 -14.14
N SER A 64 -13.65 -12.34 -13.87
CA SER A 64 -13.47 -12.83 -12.49
C SER A 64 -12.09 -12.52 -11.94
N PHE A 65 -12.04 -12.02 -10.71
CA PHE A 65 -10.81 -11.64 -10.00
C PHE A 65 -10.75 -12.27 -8.62
N ASP A 66 -9.55 -12.71 -8.24
CA ASP A 66 -9.21 -13.10 -6.87
C ASP A 66 -8.49 -11.96 -6.17
N ILE A 67 -8.79 -11.74 -4.90
CA ILE A 67 -8.21 -10.69 -4.08
C ILE A 67 -7.35 -11.30 -3.00
N LYS A 68 -6.13 -10.82 -2.90
CA LYS A 68 -5.18 -11.17 -1.86
C LYS A 68 -4.91 -9.96 -1.00
N LEU A 69 -5.12 -10.09 0.30
CA LEU A 69 -5.01 -9.02 1.28
C LEU A 69 -3.80 -9.23 2.17
N GLU A 70 -2.98 -8.20 2.30
CA GLU A 70 -2.01 -8.06 3.38
C GLU A 70 -2.63 -7.17 4.46
N ILE A 71 -2.63 -7.65 5.70
CA ILE A 71 -3.14 -6.90 6.84
C ILE A 71 -2.02 -6.45 7.77
N HIS A 72 -2.26 -5.39 8.51
CA HIS A 72 -1.38 -4.97 9.59
C HIS A 72 -1.33 -6.06 10.69
N PRO A 73 -0.15 -6.29 11.29
CA PRO A 73 0.01 -7.31 12.33
C PRO A 73 -0.94 -7.18 13.52
N GLU A 74 -1.35 -5.97 13.84
CA GLU A 74 -2.26 -5.64 14.92
C GLU A 74 -3.68 -6.18 14.70
N PHE A 75 -4.05 -6.42 13.43
CA PHE A 75 -5.35 -6.92 13.00
C PHE A 75 -5.32 -8.41 12.61
N ASP A 76 -4.26 -9.15 12.99
CA ASP A 76 -4.02 -10.54 12.55
C ASP A 76 -4.77 -11.60 13.39
N ASP A 77 -5.84 -11.24 14.08
CA ASP A 77 -6.74 -12.16 14.77
C ASP A 77 -7.87 -12.67 13.85
N LYS A 78 -8.51 -13.78 14.27
CA LYS A 78 -9.53 -14.43 13.41
C LYS A 78 -10.81 -13.62 13.25
N ASP A 79 -11.25 -12.94 14.32
CA ASP A 79 -12.53 -12.24 14.33
C ASP A 79 -12.41 -10.94 13.52
N THR A 80 -11.33 -10.20 13.71
CA THR A 80 -11.01 -9.00 12.91
C THR A 80 -10.83 -9.33 11.44
N LYS A 81 -10.12 -10.40 11.10
CA LYS A 81 -10.00 -10.87 9.70
C LYS A 81 -11.36 -11.17 9.07
N LYS A 82 -12.24 -11.80 9.82
CA LYS A 82 -13.60 -12.08 9.32
C LYS A 82 -14.35 -10.78 9.04
N GLY A 83 -14.33 -9.84 9.97
CA GLY A 83 -14.95 -8.52 9.78
C GLY A 83 -14.37 -7.76 8.60
N ILE A 84 -13.05 -7.69 8.46
CA ILE A 84 -12.38 -7.04 7.31
C ILE A 84 -12.82 -7.70 6.00
N LYS A 85 -12.89 -9.04 5.95
CA LYS A 85 -13.31 -9.75 4.75
C LYS A 85 -14.75 -9.42 4.35
N GLU A 86 -15.66 -9.32 5.32
CA GLU A 86 -17.05 -8.93 5.11
C GLU A 86 -17.16 -7.49 4.58
N ILE A 87 -16.42 -6.55 5.15
CA ILE A 87 -16.36 -5.15 4.70
C ILE A 87 -15.81 -5.05 3.27
N VAL A 88 -14.70 -5.74 2.98
CA VAL A 88 -14.14 -5.78 1.62
C VAL A 88 -15.14 -6.32 0.62
N PHE A 89 -15.81 -7.42 0.97
CA PHE A 89 -16.81 -8.05 0.10
C PHE A 89 -18.00 -7.10 -0.17
N GLU A 90 -18.49 -6.40 0.85
CA GLU A 90 -19.57 -5.44 0.73
C GLU A 90 -19.19 -4.25 -0.16
N ILE A 91 -18.03 -3.64 0.10
CA ILE A 91 -17.52 -2.49 -0.68
C ILE A 91 -17.36 -2.88 -2.16
N LEU A 92 -16.77 -4.02 -2.42
CA LEU A 92 -16.52 -4.47 -3.79
C LEU A 92 -17.83 -4.77 -4.53
N ASN A 93 -18.77 -5.47 -3.89
CA ASN A 93 -20.04 -5.79 -4.54
C ASN A 93 -20.93 -4.56 -4.75
N SER A 94 -20.90 -3.59 -3.86
CA SER A 94 -21.66 -2.35 -3.98
C SER A 94 -21.15 -1.45 -5.10
N ASN A 95 -19.87 -1.57 -5.44
CA ASN A 95 -19.21 -0.68 -6.41
C ASN A 95 -18.84 -1.36 -7.73
N ARG A 96 -19.03 -2.68 -7.87
CA ARG A 96 -18.62 -3.40 -9.07
C ARG A 96 -19.51 -3.05 -10.28
N PRO A 97 -18.92 -2.80 -11.46
CA PRO A 97 -19.66 -2.70 -12.70
C PRO A 97 -20.17 -4.08 -13.16
N ILE A 98 -21.14 -4.05 -14.09
CA ILE A 98 -21.65 -5.26 -14.71
C ILE A 98 -20.51 -6.00 -15.43
N GLY A 99 -20.40 -7.32 -15.20
CA GLY A 99 -19.38 -8.18 -15.81
C GLY A 99 -18.10 -8.34 -14.99
N ILE A 100 -17.95 -7.69 -13.86
CA ILE A 100 -16.87 -7.94 -12.90
C ILE A 100 -17.39 -8.77 -11.74
N ILE A 101 -16.64 -9.84 -11.41
CA ILE A 101 -16.94 -10.75 -10.29
C ILE A 101 -15.70 -10.88 -9.44
N PHE A 102 -15.85 -10.71 -8.12
CA PHE A 102 -14.80 -11.00 -7.15
C PHE A 102 -15.09 -12.40 -6.56
N ASP A 103 -14.25 -13.37 -6.95
CA ASP A 103 -14.48 -14.81 -6.66
C ASP A 103 -13.99 -15.17 -5.25
N LYS A 104 -12.71 -14.86 -4.97
CA LYS A 104 -12.09 -15.20 -3.70
C LYS A 104 -11.42 -14.00 -3.04
N ILE A 105 -11.58 -13.92 -1.71
CA ILE A 105 -10.83 -12.98 -0.88
C ILE A 105 -10.00 -13.81 0.11
N GLU A 106 -8.69 -13.74 -0.01
CA GLU A 106 -7.74 -14.52 0.78
C GLU A 106 -6.73 -13.60 1.47
N PHE A 107 -6.35 -13.94 2.70
CA PHE A 107 -5.26 -13.26 3.38
C PHE A 107 -3.92 -13.87 3.01
N LEU A 108 -2.95 -13.02 2.73
CA LEU A 108 -1.58 -13.42 2.47
C LEU A 108 -0.93 -13.93 3.76
N LYS A 109 -0.13 -14.98 3.62
CA LYS A 109 0.71 -15.48 4.71
C LYS A 109 2.05 -14.75 4.71
N PHE A 110 2.72 -14.74 5.85
CA PHE A 110 4.06 -14.15 5.94
C PHE A 110 5.14 -15.15 5.51
N ASP A 111 6.13 -14.64 4.81
CA ASP A 111 7.40 -15.32 4.51
C ASP A 111 8.45 -14.75 5.48
N LEU A 112 8.69 -15.45 6.56
CA LEU A 112 9.55 -14.98 7.64
C LEU A 112 11.02 -15.13 7.26
N ILE A 113 11.72 -14.03 7.09
CA ILE A 113 13.14 -13.96 6.72
C ILE A 113 13.96 -13.39 7.85
N GLY A 114 15.16 -13.94 8.04
CA GLY A 114 16.17 -13.37 8.91
C GLY A 114 17.23 -12.62 8.11
N LEU A 115 18.07 -11.89 8.80
CA LEU A 115 19.20 -11.18 8.22
C LEU A 115 20.43 -11.40 9.09
N ASN A 116 21.55 -11.66 8.47
CA ASN A 116 22.85 -11.64 9.11
C ASN A 116 23.61 -10.44 8.56
N ILE A 117 23.83 -9.42 9.41
CA ILE A 117 24.34 -8.13 9.01
C ILE A 117 25.61 -7.82 9.81
N ASP A 118 26.73 -7.69 9.09
CA ASP A 118 27.99 -7.20 9.65
C ASP A 118 28.12 -5.72 9.32
N ILE A 119 28.00 -4.86 10.35
CA ILE A 119 27.99 -3.41 10.20
C ILE A 119 28.97 -2.74 11.14
N GLU A 120 29.53 -1.65 10.66
CA GLU A 120 30.34 -0.71 11.42
C GLU A 120 29.53 0.54 11.75
N LEU A 121 29.41 0.83 13.05
CA LEU A 121 28.66 2.01 13.54
C LEU A 121 29.63 3.17 13.82
N THR A 122 29.12 4.40 13.75
CA THR A 122 29.87 5.57 14.20
C THR A 122 29.93 5.63 15.73
N GLU A 123 31.06 6.09 16.30
CA GLU A 123 31.42 5.98 17.73
C GLU A 123 30.45 6.65 18.71
N GLU A 124 29.56 7.52 18.27
CA GLU A 124 28.75 8.39 19.16
C GLU A 124 27.30 7.92 19.35
N ILE A 125 26.91 6.72 18.92
CA ILE A 125 25.48 6.36 18.81
C ILE A 125 25.14 5.12 19.63
N ASP A 126 23.96 5.17 20.29
CA ASP A 126 23.37 4.02 21.01
C ASP A 126 22.99 2.91 20.03
N ALA A 127 23.76 1.82 20.06
CA ALA A 127 23.58 0.66 19.19
C ALA A 127 22.12 0.10 19.20
N ARG A 128 21.44 0.13 20.36
CA ARG A 128 20.06 -0.36 20.47
C ARG A 128 19.07 0.46 19.65
N LYS A 129 19.24 1.79 19.64
CA LYS A 129 18.37 2.70 18.88
C LYS A 129 18.58 2.50 17.38
N ILE A 130 19.83 2.33 16.96
CA ILE A 130 20.16 2.07 15.56
C ILE A 130 19.57 0.75 15.10
N PHE A 131 19.72 -0.33 15.85
CA PHE A 131 19.18 -1.64 15.46
C PHE A 131 17.65 -1.62 15.30
N SER A 132 16.95 -0.92 16.20
CA SER A 132 15.50 -0.73 16.06
C SER A 132 15.13 0.04 14.80
N SER A 133 15.92 1.08 14.47
CA SER A 133 15.72 1.87 13.25
C SER A 133 16.03 1.05 12.00
N ILE A 134 17.09 0.26 12.00
CA ILE A 134 17.45 -0.65 10.91
C ILE A 134 16.31 -1.64 10.64
N ILE A 135 15.81 -2.32 11.67
CA ILE A 135 14.72 -3.30 11.52
C ILE A 135 13.48 -2.62 10.94
N ARG A 136 13.13 -1.42 11.43
CA ARG A 136 11.97 -0.66 10.94
C ARG A 136 12.13 -0.28 9.47
N GLU A 137 13.29 0.25 9.08
CA GLU A 137 13.53 0.67 7.70
C GLU A 137 13.57 -0.52 6.73
N ILE A 138 14.15 -1.64 7.15
CA ILE A 138 14.12 -2.85 6.35
C ILE A 138 12.69 -3.40 6.25
N GLN A 139 11.91 -3.38 7.34
CA GLN A 139 10.51 -3.80 7.28
C GLN A 139 9.68 -2.91 6.34
N ASN A 140 9.91 -1.60 6.35
CA ASN A 140 9.29 -0.67 5.41
C ASN A 140 9.72 -0.94 3.96
N TYR A 141 10.98 -1.32 3.74
CA TYR A 141 11.44 -1.72 2.41
C TYR A 141 10.78 -3.02 1.95
N LEU A 142 10.64 -4.02 2.82
CA LEU A 142 10.05 -5.31 2.49
C LEU A 142 8.56 -5.22 2.17
N SER A 143 7.83 -4.46 2.97
CA SER A 143 6.41 -4.23 2.82
C SER A 143 6.14 -2.76 3.14
N PRO A 144 6.28 -1.88 2.14
CA PRO A 144 6.03 -0.45 2.30
C PRO A 144 4.57 -0.19 2.68
N GLU A 145 4.36 0.87 3.39
CA GLU A 145 3.04 1.38 3.73
C GLU A 145 2.68 2.53 2.80
N LEU A 146 1.47 2.51 2.28
CA LEU A 146 0.97 3.58 1.44
C LEU A 146 0.43 4.70 2.34
N LYS A 147 0.86 5.93 2.09
CA LYS A 147 0.37 7.11 2.80
C LYS A 147 -0.70 7.80 1.98
N PHE A 148 -1.83 8.08 2.62
CA PHE A 148 -2.83 8.96 2.04
C PHE A 148 -2.33 10.41 2.09
N ASN A 149 -2.46 11.11 0.98
CA ASN A 149 -2.13 12.51 0.88
C ASN A 149 -3.33 13.36 1.30
N SER A 150 -3.10 14.49 1.95
CA SER A 150 -4.13 15.51 2.13
C SER A 150 -4.33 16.31 0.84
N LEU A 151 -5.47 17.00 0.72
CA LEU A 151 -5.73 17.87 -0.43
C LEU A 151 -4.69 19.00 -0.52
N ASP A 152 -4.37 19.61 0.61
CA ASP A 152 -3.41 20.72 0.68
C ASP A 152 -2.01 20.28 0.23
N GLU A 153 -1.55 19.09 0.66
CA GLU A 153 -0.26 18.54 0.21
C GLU A 153 -0.20 18.34 -1.31
N LEU A 154 -1.29 17.92 -1.93
CA LEU A 154 -1.34 17.71 -3.39
C LEU A 154 -1.42 19.04 -4.15
N ILE A 155 -2.13 20.03 -3.61
CA ILE A 155 -2.18 21.38 -4.16
C ILE A 155 -0.79 22.03 -4.09
N ASP A 156 -0.09 21.91 -2.96
CA ASP A 156 1.27 22.43 -2.78
C ASP A 156 2.26 21.76 -3.75
N LYS A 157 2.08 20.49 -4.04
CA LYS A 157 2.83 19.75 -5.08
C LYS A 157 2.40 20.14 -6.50
N LYS A 158 1.42 21.05 -6.67
CA LYS A 158 0.87 21.48 -7.98
C LYS A 158 0.29 20.35 -8.81
N ILE A 159 -0.28 19.35 -8.17
CA ILE A 159 -1.00 18.28 -8.86
C ILE A 159 -2.33 18.84 -9.39
N PRO A 160 -2.70 18.61 -10.66
CA PRO A 160 -3.96 19.07 -11.23
C PRO A 160 -5.17 18.46 -10.53
N MET A 161 -6.27 19.23 -10.38
CA MET A 161 -7.49 18.80 -9.70
C MET A 161 -8.13 17.57 -10.32
N ASP A 162 -8.09 17.45 -11.64
CA ASP A 162 -8.58 16.28 -12.38
C ASP A 162 -7.81 15.01 -12.04
N THR A 163 -6.53 15.15 -11.74
CA THR A 163 -5.68 14.03 -11.29
C THR A 163 -5.95 13.69 -9.82
N ILE A 164 -6.14 14.69 -8.95
CA ILE A 164 -6.40 14.49 -7.51
C ILE A 164 -7.73 13.76 -7.30
N PHE A 165 -8.76 14.17 -8.03
CA PHE A 165 -10.11 13.61 -7.91
C PHE A 165 -10.42 12.53 -8.95
N SER A 166 -9.39 11.97 -9.61
CA SER A 166 -9.55 10.83 -10.51
C SER A 166 -9.95 9.58 -9.74
N GLY A 167 -10.94 8.84 -10.26
CA GLY A 167 -11.41 7.60 -9.64
C GLY A 167 -12.39 7.78 -8.49
N PRO A 168 -12.56 6.76 -7.64
CA PRO A 168 -13.51 6.79 -6.53
C PRO A 168 -13.01 7.68 -5.38
N LEU A 169 -13.96 8.37 -4.72
CA LEU A 169 -13.65 9.14 -3.53
C LEU A 169 -13.32 8.20 -2.36
N LEU A 170 -12.15 8.40 -1.75
CA LEU A 170 -11.68 7.66 -0.59
C LEU A 170 -12.00 8.43 0.70
N LYS A 171 -12.09 7.72 1.84
CA LYS A 171 -12.46 8.31 3.13
C LYS A 171 -11.27 8.92 3.86
N ASN A 172 -10.08 8.28 3.72
CA ASN A 172 -8.90 8.64 4.50
C ASN A 172 -7.96 9.63 3.80
N GLY A 173 -8.32 10.11 2.61
CA GLY A 173 -7.53 11.08 1.84
C GLY A 173 -7.41 10.68 0.38
N PHE A 174 -6.32 11.09 -0.26
CA PHE A 174 -6.10 10.89 -1.69
C PHE A 174 -4.92 9.96 -1.95
N LEU A 175 -5.08 9.08 -2.93
CA LEU A 175 -4.04 8.23 -3.47
C LEU A 175 -3.90 8.51 -4.95
N LEU A 176 -2.68 8.79 -5.39
CA LEU A 176 -2.43 8.94 -6.81
C LEU A 176 -2.28 7.56 -7.47
N ASP A 177 -2.79 7.41 -8.67
CA ASP A 177 -2.70 6.17 -9.47
C ASP A 177 -1.28 5.63 -9.55
N GLN A 178 -0.28 6.53 -9.67
CA GLN A 178 1.12 6.12 -9.75
C GLN A 178 1.60 5.54 -8.42
N GLU A 179 1.19 6.12 -7.29
CA GLU A 179 1.52 5.60 -5.96
C GLU A 179 0.93 4.20 -5.75
N ILE A 180 -0.33 3.99 -6.19
CA ILE A 180 -0.98 2.67 -6.12
C ILE A 180 -0.29 1.65 -7.03
N LYS A 181 0.15 2.05 -8.24
CA LYS A 181 0.87 1.19 -9.19
C LYS A 181 2.22 0.76 -8.64
N ASP A 182 2.94 1.69 -8.02
CA ASP A 182 4.28 1.46 -7.45
C ASP A 182 4.22 0.67 -6.13
N HIS A 183 3.02 0.62 -5.51
CA HIS A 183 2.78 -0.13 -4.28
C HIS A 183 2.42 -1.60 -4.57
N PHE A 184 3.41 -2.38 -4.97
CA PHE A 184 3.25 -3.80 -5.29
C PHE A 184 3.89 -4.70 -4.23
N LEU A 185 3.40 -5.93 -4.14
CA LEU A 185 3.98 -6.96 -3.27
C LEU A 185 5.35 -7.39 -3.82
N ARG A 186 6.38 -7.30 -2.98
CA ARG A 186 7.73 -7.70 -3.37
C ARG A 186 7.82 -9.20 -3.56
N LYS A 187 8.25 -9.61 -4.76
CA LYS A 187 8.47 -11.02 -5.13
C LYS A 187 9.94 -11.42 -5.04
N LYS A 188 10.84 -10.44 -4.97
CA LYS A 188 12.29 -10.62 -4.85
C LYS A 188 12.85 -9.57 -3.90
N ILE A 189 13.81 -9.98 -3.11
CA ILE A 189 14.55 -9.14 -2.17
C ILE A 189 16.01 -9.19 -2.58
N TYR A 190 16.59 -8.02 -2.81
CA TYR A 190 17.99 -7.89 -3.19
C TYR A 190 18.80 -7.41 -1.98
N ALA A 191 19.89 -8.12 -1.69
CA ALA A 191 20.82 -7.72 -0.63
C ALA A 191 21.41 -6.32 -0.88
N SER A 192 21.70 -6.00 -2.16
CA SER A 192 22.19 -4.67 -2.56
C SER A 192 21.26 -3.53 -2.19
N ASP A 193 19.94 -3.74 -2.30
CA ASP A 193 18.96 -2.71 -1.96
C ASP A 193 18.95 -2.46 -0.45
N ILE A 194 19.03 -3.54 0.35
CA ILE A 194 19.12 -3.45 1.80
C ILE A 194 20.41 -2.76 2.21
N ILE A 195 21.55 -3.11 1.64
CA ILE A 195 22.83 -2.45 1.89
C ILE A 195 22.72 -0.96 1.57
N SER A 196 22.18 -0.60 0.40
CA SER A 196 22.00 0.80 0.00
C SER A 196 21.08 1.59 0.94
N LEU A 197 20.08 0.92 1.50
CA LEU A 197 19.18 1.50 2.49
C LEU A 197 19.90 1.73 3.82
N LEU A 198 20.67 0.75 4.29
CA LEU A 198 21.42 0.84 5.54
C LEU A 198 22.49 1.93 5.50
N MET A 199 23.17 2.07 4.37
CA MET A 199 24.19 3.11 4.16
C MET A 199 23.61 4.54 4.18
N LYS A 200 22.31 4.71 4.04
CA LYS A 200 21.63 6.02 4.15
C LYS A 200 21.24 6.38 5.59
N LEU A 201 21.31 5.42 6.50
CA LEU A 201 20.93 5.65 7.89
C LEU A 201 22.04 6.40 8.64
N ASN A 202 21.63 7.45 9.34
CA ASN A 202 22.54 8.16 10.22
C ASN A 202 23.02 7.21 11.33
N GLY A 203 24.34 7.01 11.41
CA GLY A 203 24.97 6.15 12.40
C GLY A 203 25.50 4.82 11.88
N VAL A 204 25.24 4.48 10.65
CA VAL A 204 25.89 3.38 9.94
C VAL A 204 27.07 3.94 9.14
N SER A 205 28.28 3.54 9.50
CA SER A 205 29.50 3.96 8.79
C SER A 205 29.72 3.10 7.55
N TYR A 206 29.60 1.78 7.71
CA TYR A 206 29.84 0.83 6.63
C TYR A 206 29.11 -0.49 6.87
N VAL A 207 28.70 -1.16 5.79
CA VAL A 207 28.14 -2.53 5.81
C VAL A 207 29.17 -3.46 5.17
N LYS A 208 29.78 -4.34 5.98
CA LYS A 208 30.83 -5.27 5.53
C LYS A 208 30.27 -6.47 4.79
N ASP A 209 29.24 -7.09 5.35
CA ASP A 209 28.56 -8.25 4.76
C ASP A 209 27.08 -8.25 5.11
N LEU A 210 26.26 -8.76 4.22
CA LEU A 210 24.83 -8.95 4.45
C LEU A 210 24.35 -10.23 3.78
N LYS A 211 23.75 -11.12 4.58
CA LYS A 211 23.12 -12.34 4.12
C LYS A 211 21.66 -12.37 4.51
N ILE A 212 20.82 -12.79 3.58
CA ILE A 212 19.40 -13.00 3.82
C ILE A 212 19.19 -14.46 4.20
N ILE A 213 18.59 -14.72 5.35
CA ILE A 213 18.23 -16.06 5.80
C ILE A 213 16.78 -16.30 5.38
N GLY A 214 16.57 -17.23 4.46
CA GLY A 214 15.24 -17.55 3.97
C GLY A 214 14.34 -18.24 5.01
N SER A 215 13.07 -18.39 4.71
CA SER A 215 12.13 -19.17 5.52
C SER A 215 12.49 -20.67 5.57
N ASP A 216 13.28 -21.14 4.60
CA ASP A 216 13.89 -22.48 4.51
C ASP A 216 15.17 -22.63 5.34
N ASN A 217 15.58 -21.58 6.08
CA ASN A 217 16.83 -21.46 6.85
C ASN A 217 18.12 -21.55 6.02
N ASN A 218 18.05 -21.32 4.71
CA ASN A 218 19.23 -21.21 3.86
C ASN A 218 19.69 -19.76 3.75
N ASP A 219 21.01 -19.58 3.56
CA ASP A 219 21.63 -18.27 3.38
C ASP A 219 21.62 -17.87 1.91
N TYR A 220 21.21 -16.64 1.63
CA TYR A 220 21.18 -16.03 0.30
C TYR A 220 22.02 -14.76 0.30
N ASN A 221 23.09 -14.76 -0.47
CA ASN A 221 24.04 -13.63 -0.51
C ASN A 221 23.59 -12.47 -1.41
N TRP A 222 22.75 -12.74 -2.43
CA TRP A 222 22.41 -11.74 -3.44
C TRP A 222 20.92 -11.48 -3.58
N ILE A 223 20.16 -12.55 -3.75
CA ILE A 223 18.73 -12.46 -4.06
C ILE A 223 17.98 -13.55 -3.31
N TYR A 224 16.95 -13.16 -2.59
CA TYR A 224 15.96 -14.06 -2.05
C TYR A 224 14.65 -13.94 -2.84
N LYS A 225 14.10 -15.08 -3.26
CA LYS A 225 12.79 -15.15 -3.92
C LYS A 225 11.74 -15.44 -2.88
N VAL A 226 10.82 -14.48 -2.69
CA VAL A 226 9.69 -14.63 -1.77
C VAL A 226 8.79 -15.76 -2.23
N SER A 227 8.33 -16.60 -1.33
CA SER A 227 7.44 -17.72 -1.62
C SER A 227 6.14 -17.22 -2.25
N LYS A 228 5.63 -17.95 -3.25
CA LYS A 228 4.42 -17.55 -3.98
C LYS A 228 3.22 -17.39 -3.03
N GLY A 229 2.54 -16.25 -3.12
CA GLY A 229 1.36 -15.95 -2.29
C GLY A 229 1.68 -15.59 -0.84
N LYS A 230 2.93 -15.21 -0.56
CA LYS A 230 3.36 -14.73 0.75
C LYS A 230 3.93 -13.32 0.65
N VAL A 231 4.00 -12.65 1.81
CA VAL A 231 4.61 -11.33 1.98
C VAL A 231 5.85 -11.45 2.85
N PRO A 232 6.98 -10.88 2.45
CA PRO A 232 8.20 -10.95 3.24
C PRO A 232 8.08 -10.13 4.51
N ARG A 233 8.51 -10.71 5.62
CA ARG A 233 8.53 -10.06 6.92
C ARG A 233 9.80 -10.45 7.68
N ILE A 234 10.41 -9.49 8.38
CA ILE A 234 11.56 -9.77 9.22
C ILE A 234 11.13 -10.61 10.42
N ASP A 235 11.91 -11.66 10.67
CA ASP A 235 11.90 -12.42 11.91
C ASP A 235 13.06 -11.92 12.79
N PRO A 236 12.76 -11.17 13.88
CA PRO A 236 13.81 -10.67 14.76
C PRO A 236 14.63 -11.79 15.40
N SER A 237 14.04 -12.99 15.60
CA SER A 237 14.72 -14.13 16.22
C SER A 237 15.80 -14.72 15.31
N LYS A 238 15.64 -14.56 13.99
CA LYS A 238 16.60 -15.03 12.97
C LYS A 238 17.56 -13.93 12.52
N THR A 239 17.38 -12.70 12.99
CA THR A 239 18.20 -11.57 12.58
C THR A 239 19.35 -11.37 13.57
N LYS A 240 20.58 -11.30 13.06
CA LYS A 240 21.81 -11.12 13.82
C LYS A 240 22.57 -9.92 13.31
N PHE A 241 23.08 -9.13 14.24
CA PHE A 241 24.00 -8.03 13.98
C PHE A 241 25.38 -8.41 14.52
N ILE A 242 26.42 -8.23 13.74
CA ILE A 242 27.82 -8.54 14.05
C ILE A 242 28.63 -7.27 13.97
#